data_dc0aa060b8b167cf968591ead6368630
#
_entry.id   dc0aa060b8b167cf968591ead6368630
#
_cell.length_a   1.000
_cell.length_b   1.000
_cell.length_c   1.000
_cell.angle_alpha   90.00
_cell.angle_beta   90.00
_cell.angle_gamma   90.00
#
_symmetry.space_group_name_H-M   'P 1'
#
loop_
_entity.id
_entity.type
_entity.pdbx_description
1 polymer ?
#
loop_
_entity_poly.entity_id
_entity_poly.type
_entity_poly.pdbx_seq_one_letter_code
_entity_poly.pdbx_strand_id
1 'polypeptide(L)'
;MAAGSACGMFGSWASAARAAAKGEKLYDLPRAGNVSFLHFTDCHAQLIPIYFREPSVNIGLGIMNGRPPHFVGEEFLKFHKVPANTALSHAYTYLDFEKAAKAYGKVGGFAHLATLVKKMRADRPNAFLLDGGDTWQGSATSLWTNGQDMVDACKLLGVNMMSPHWEFTLGAKRVEEIVQKDFAGKIEFLAQNVKTTDFGDQVFKPYVIREQNGIPVAVIGQAFPYTPIANPRYMVPDWTFGIQDDNMQKVVDEVRSKGAKVVVVISHNGMDVDLKMASRVRGIDAIFGGHTHDGVPQPVLVSNPGGKTLVTNAGSNSKFLGVMDFDVRDGKIASYKYSLLPVFANMLPADKEMQALINKIRAPYQAKLQEPLAVTEGLLYRRGNFNGTFDQLICDALMEVKGAEIAFSPGFRWGTSVLSGQTITREHVMDQTAITYPYTTVTDMTGEFIKTVLEDVCDNLFNPDPYYQQGGDMVRVGGLTYACEPGGKQGNRISDMRLKGQPIDPKKTYKVAGWAPVAEGAKGEPIWDVVETWLKSKKRITPRALNLPRLIGVQNNPGMAS
;
A
#
# COMPACT_ATOMS: atom_id res chain seq x y z
N MET A 1 -33.15 0.69 -44.47
CA MET A 1 -31.93 1.49 -44.32
C MET A 1 -31.45 1.36 -42.88
N ALA A 2 -30.52 0.45 -42.64
CA ALA A 2 -29.84 0.30 -41.35
C ALA A 2 -28.36 0.04 -41.66
N ALA A 3 -27.58 1.09 -41.68
CA ALA A 3 -26.13 1.03 -41.78
C ALA A 3 -25.57 2.08 -40.82
N GLY A 4 -25.09 1.66 -39.65
CA GLY A 4 -24.50 2.58 -38.69
C GLY A 4 -24.21 1.99 -37.33
N SER A 5 -23.49 0.86 -37.22
CA SER A 5 -22.96 0.39 -35.92
C SER A 5 -21.75 -0.53 -35.99
N ALA A 6 -21.00 -0.55 -37.10
CA ALA A 6 -19.82 -1.41 -37.24
C ALA A 6 -18.47 -0.68 -36.99
N CYS A 7 -18.45 0.63 -36.80
CA CYS A 7 -17.19 1.39 -36.75
C CYS A 7 -16.58 1.49 -35.31
N GLY A 8 -17.36 1.19 -34.27
CA GLY A 8 -16.87 1.28 -32.87
C GLY A 8 -16.08 0.07 -32.39
N MET A 9 -16.32 -1.13 -32.95
CA MET A 9 -15.65 -2.37 -32.51
C MET A 9 -14.23 -2.53 -33.09
N PHE A 10 -13.97 -2.06 -34.30
CA PHE A 10 -12.66 -2.19 -34.92
C PHE A 10 -11.59 -1.29 -34.31
N GLY A 11 -11.97 -0.13 -33.75
CA GLY A 11 -11.04 0.75 -33.04
C GLY A 11 -10.52 0.16 -31.72
N SER A 12 -11.34 -0.59 -31.00
CA SER A 12 -10.97 -1.21 -29.71
C SER A 12 -10.01 -2.41 -29.91
N TRP A 13 -10.20 -3.21 -30.95
CA TRP A 13 -9.33 -4.35 -31.26
C TRP A 13 -7.95 -3.92 -31.75
N ALA A 14 -7.86 -2.86 -32.54
CA ALA A 14 -6.58 -2.34 -33.01
C ALA A 14 -5.77 -1.67 -31.87
N SER A 15 -6.45 -1.03 -30.92
CA SER A 15 -5.78 -0.45 -29.74
C SER A 15 -5.31 -1.53 -28.76
N ALA A 16 -6.11 -2.57 -28.54
CA ALA A 16 -5.73 -3.73 -27.72
C ALA A 16 -4.56 -4.52 -28.33
N ALA A 17 -4.57 -4.76 -29.62
CA ALA A 17 -3.47 -5.42 -30.33
C ALA A 17 -2.16 -4.60 -30.29
N ARG A 18 -2.24 -3.25 -30.41
CA ARG A 18 -1.07 -2.37 -30.24
C ARG A 18 -0.58 -2.31 -28.80
N ALA A 19 -1.48 -2.37 -27.82
CA ALA A 19 -1.12 -2.43 -26.41
C ALA A 19 -0.44 -3.76 -26.08
N ALA A 20 -0.96 -4.90 -26.59
CA ALA A 20 -0.36 -6.22 -26.43
C ALA A 20 1.05 -6.29 -27.02
N ALA A 21 1.24 -5.82 -28.26
CA ALA A 21 2.56 -5.80 -28.91
C ALA A 21 3.59 -4.91 -28.22
N LYS A 22 3.15 -3.80 -27.55
CA LYS A 22 4.01 -2.98 -26.68
C LYS A 22 4.27 -3.66 -25.32
N GLY A 23 3.30 -4.44 -24.84
CA GLY A 23 3.40 -5.20 -23.60
C GLY A 23 4.44 -6.31 -23.66
N GLU A 24 4.57 -7.02 -24.77
CA GLU A 24 5.58 -8.07 -24.93
C GLU A 24 6.99 -7.54 -24.69
N LYS A 25 7.33 -6.35 -25.22
CA LYS A 25 8.64 -5.69 -24.97
C LYS A 25 8.82 -5.25 -23.53
N LEU A 26 7.73 -4.86 -22.85
CA LEU A 26 7.80 -4.42 -21.44
C LEU A 26 8.20 -5.56 -20.51
N TYR A 27 7.74 -6.78 -20.82
CA TYR A 27 7.98 -7.98 -20.01
C TYR A 27 9.10 -8.87 -20.56
N ASP A 28 9.83 -8.42 -21.56
CA ASP A 28 11.03 -9.08 -22.06
C ASP A 28 12.24 -8.62 -21.24
N LEU A 29 12.46 -9.32 -20.12
CA LEU A 29 13.50 -9.00 -19.15
C LEU A 29 14.44 -10.20 -18.99
N PRO A 30 15.54 -10.27 -19.76
CA PRO A 30 16.50 -11.35 -19.62
C PRO A 30 17.15 -11.33 -18.26
N ARG A 31 17.41 -12.52 -17.72
CA ARG A 31 18.14 -12.72 -16.47
C ARG A 31 19.54 -12.09 -16.52
N ALA A 32 19.95 -11.44 -15.44
CA ALA A 32 21.22 -10.73 -15.35
C ALA A 32 22.14 -11.23 -14.21
N GLY A 33 21.83 -12.35 -13.57
CA GLY A 33 22.59 -12.86 -12.43
C GLY A 33 22.29 -14.32 -12.13
N ASN A 34 22.81 -14.82 -11.01
CA ASN A 34 22.65 -16.17 -10.52
C ASN A 34 21.82 -16.27 -9.22
N VAL A 35 21.54 -15.13 -8.57
CA VAL A 35 20.59 -15.03 -7.43
C VAL A 35 19.50 -14.03 -7.83
N SER A 36 18.23 -14.45 -7.76
CA SER A 36 17.09 -13.66 -8.22
C SER A 36 15.98 -13.58 -7.19
N PHE A 37 15.42 -12.38 -7.04
CA PHE A 37 14.25 -12.12 -6.20
C PHE A 37 13.14 -11.49 -7.03
N LEU A 38 11.93 -11.96 -6.81
CA LEU A 38 10.69 -11.37 -7.26
C LEU A 38 9.98 -10.81 -6.03
N HIS A 39 9.51 -9.57 -6.07
CA HIS A 39 8.94 -8.89 -4.91
C HIS A 39 7.64 -8.19 -5.27
N PHE A 40 6.61 -8.41 -4.47
CA PHE A 40 5.39 -7.63 -4.43
C PHE A 40 5.04 -7.34 -2.97
N THR A 41 4.18 -6.36 -2.73
CA THR A 41 3.83 -5.90 -1.38
C THR A 41 2.48 -5.19 -1.38
N ASP A 42 1.89 -5.00 -0.21
CA ASP A 42 0.72 -4.14 0.02
C ASP A 42 -0.44 -4.43 -0.95
N CYS A 43 -0.71 -5.71 -1.19
CA CYS A 43 -1.76 -6.13 -2.12
C CYS A 43 -3.16 -5.75 -1.67
N HIS A 44 -3.37 -5.59 -0.35
CA HIS A 44 -4.65 -5.25 0.28
C HIS A 44 -5.81 -6.09 -0.27
N ALA A 45 -5.56 -7.40 -0.35
CA ALA A 45 -6.51 -8.41 -0.80
C ALA A 45 -7.14 -8.14 -2.18
N GLN A 46 -6.41 -7.48 -3.08
CA GLN A 46 -6.89 -7.11 -4.39
C GLN A 46 -6.70 -8.26 -5.39
N LEU A 47 -7.63 -9.24 -5.37
CA LEU A 47 -7.60 -10.41 -6.25
C LEU A 47 -7.86 -10.07 -7.73
N ILE A 48 -8.71 -9.06 -8.00
CA ILE A 48 -9.10 -8.66 -9.35
C ILE A 48 -8.36 -7.39 -9.80
N PRO A 49 -8.18 -7.16 -11.11
CA PRO A 49 -7.58 -5.92 -11.61
C PRO A 49 -8.50 -4.72 -11.38
N ILE A 50 -7.90 -3.58 -11.07
CA ILE A 50 -8.55 -2.35 -10.66
C ILE A 50 -8.08 -1.14 -11.45
N TYR A 51 -8.80 -0.03 -11.39
CA TYR A 51 -8.25 1.28 -11.66
C TYR A 51 -7.62 1.83 -10.37
N PHE A 52 -6.40 2.30 -10.47
CA PHE A 52 -5.67 2.84 -9.31
C PHE A 52 -4.87 4.08 -9.72
N ARG A 53 -5.25 5.22 -9.15
CA ARG A 53 -4.58 6.50 -9.38
C ARG A 53 -3.49 6.71 -8.35
N GLU A 54 -2.26 6.91 -8.82
CA GLU A 54 -1.13 7.26 -7.95
C GLU A 54 -1.34 8.62 -7.25
N PRO A 55 -0.65 8.86 -6.11
CA PRO A 55 -0.80 10.10 -5.37
C PRO A 55 -0.34 11.32 -6.18
N SER A 56 -1.02 12.45 -5.96
CA SER A 56 -0.59 13.76 -6.42
C SER A 56 0.17 14.55 -5.36
N VAL A 57 0.29 13.99 -4.15
CA VAL A 57 1.04 14.59 -3.03
C VAL A 57 1.76 13.47 -2.26
N ASN A 58 3.09 13.58 -2.16
CA ASN A 58 3.98 12.73 -1.36
C ASN A 58 5.17 13.58 -0.89
N ILE A 59 4.94 14.43 0.12
CA ILE A 59 5.88 15.46 0.55
C ILE A 59 7.05 14.84 1.29
N GLY A 60 8.27 15.10 0.82
CA GLY A 60 9.50 14.84 1.54
C GLY A 60 10.04 16.11 2.19
N LEU A 61 10.50 16.03 3.44
CA LEU A 61 11.02 17.15 4.20
C LEU A 61 12.50 16.99 4.55
N GLY A 62 13.16 18.09 4.88
CA GLY A 62 14.55 18.07 5.31
C GLY A 62 15.46 17.36 4.31
N ILE A 63 16.15 16.32 4.76
CA ILE A 63 17.05 15.53 3.92
C ILE A 63 16.33 14.68 2.86
N MET A 64 15.02 14.46 3.02
CA MET A 64 14.20 13.70 2.07
C MET A 64 13.60 14.57 0.97
N ASN A 65 13.67 15.91 1.07
CA ASN A 65 13.22 16.79 0.00
C ASN A 65 14.05 16.58 -1.26
N GLY A 66 13.39 16.30 -2.38
CA GLY A 66 14.03 15.99 -3.65
C GLY A 66 14.76 14.64 -3.69
N ARG A 67 14.34 13.68 -2.87
CA ARG A 67 14.83 12.29 -2.89
C ARG A 67 13.67 11.31 -3.02
N PRO A 68 13.90 10.13 -3.64
CA PRO A 68 12.90 9.07 -3.61
C PRO A 68 12.56 8.67 -2.16
N PRO A 69 11.26 8.42 -1.87
CA PRO A 69 10.15 8.28 -2.82
C PRO A 69 9.38 9.58 -3.12
N HIS A 70 9.84 10.72 -2.65
CA HIS A 70 9.10 11.99 -2.58
C HIS A 70 9.12 12.76 -3.90
N PHE A 71 8.63 12.11 -4.95
CA PHE A 71 8.37 12.73 -6.26
C PHE A 71 6.97 12.36 -6.73
N VAL A 72 6.25 13.30 -7.36
CA VAL A 72 4.95 13.03 -7.97
C VAL A 72 4.84 13.64 -9.37
N GLY A 73 3.96 13.09 -10.19
CA GLY A 73 3.64 13.66 -11.50
C GLY A 73 4.85 13.88 -12.41
N GLU A 74 4.99 15.09 -12.94
CA GLU A 74 6.07 15.43 -13.88
C GLU A 74 7.45 15.35 -13.26
N GLU A 75 7.62 15.73 -11.99
CA GLU A 75 8.89 15.63 -11.28
C GLU A 75 9.32 14.16 -11.10
N PHE A 76 8.36 13.24 -10.88
CA PHE A 76 8.63 11.80 -10.88
C PHE A 76 9.13 11.33 -12.25
N LEU A 77 8.42 11.70 -13.34
CA LEU A 77 8.82 11.31 -14.70
C LEU A 77 10.22 11.84 -15.06
N LYS A 78 10.49 13.07 -14.70
CA LYS A 78 11.80 13.71 -14.94
C LYS A 78 12.92 13.02 -14.17
N PHE A 79 12.74 12.80 -12.86
CA PHE A 79 13.75 12.17 -12.01
C PHE A 79 14.08 10.75 -12.47
N HIS A 80 13.06 9.91 -12.70
CA HIS A 80 13.22 8.52 -13.10
C HIS A 80 13.39 8.32 -14.63
N LYS A 81 13.39 9.40 -15.41
CA LYS A 81 13.52 9.39 -16.89
C LYS A 81 12.45 8.51 -17.55
N VAL A 82 11.23 8.53 -17.03
CA VAL A 82 10.08 7.84 -17.60
C VAL A 82 9.44 8.72 -18.67
N PRO A 83 9.29 8.24 -19.91
CA PRO A 83 8.64 9.02 -20.95
C PRO A 83 7.18 9.32 -20.63
N ALA A 84 6.75 10.57 -20.80
CA ALA A 84 5.35 10.98 -20.63
C ALA A 84 4.43 10.30 -21.66
N ASN A 85 3.14 10.21 -21.36
CA ASN A 85 2.11 9.61 -22.23
C ASN A 85 2.38 8.17 -22.64
N THR A 86 3.02 7.39 -21.76
CA THR A 86 3.29 5.96 -21.93
C THR A 86 2.55 5.12 -20.89
N ALA A 87 2.52 3.80 -21.10
CA ALA A 87 2.00 2.87 -20.10
C ALA A 87 2.76 2.99 -18.76
N LEU A 88 4.08 3.23 -18.80
CA LEU A 88 4.89 3.43 -17.59
C LEU A 88 4.52 4.73 -16.87
N SER A 89 4.33 5.86 -17.59
CA SER A 89 3.90 7.09 -16.95
C SER A 89 2.52 6.94 -16.29
N HIS A 90 1.60 6.19 -16.92
CA HIS A 90 0.32 5.86 -16.31
C HIS A 90 0.46 4.96 -15.07
N ALA A 91 1.38 4.00 -15.10
CA ALA A 91 1.61 3.12 -13.96
C ALA A 91 2.19 3.85 -12.75
N TYR A 92 3.02 4.86 -12.96
CA TYR A 92 3.78 5.52 -11.89
C TYR A 92 3.26 6.88 -11.44
N THR A 93 2.30 7.47 -12.18
CA THR A 93 1.82 8.82 -11.87
C THR A 93 0.30 8.95 -12.00
N TYR A 94 -0.21 10.07 -11.49
CA TYR A 94 -1.62 10.45 -11.60
C TYR A 94 -1.93 11.25 -12.88
N LEU A 95 -0.95 11.59 -13.69
CA LEU A 95 -1.10 12.48 -14.86
C LEU A 95 -2.05 11.89 -15.89
N ASP A 96 -2.97 12.73 -16.39
CA ASP A 96 -4.00 12.36 -17.38
C ASP A 96 -4.72 11.03 -17.05
N PHE A 97 -4.96 10.77 -15.75
CA PHE A 97 -5.33 9.44 -15.25
C PHE A 97 -6.51 8.83 -15.99
N GLU A 98 -7.65 9.53 -16.14
CA GLU A 98 -8.83 8.93 -16.76
C GLU A 98 -8.61 8.60 -18.25
N LYS A 99 -7.90 9.46 -18.97
CA LYS A 99 -7.53 9.23 -20.37
C LYS A 99 -6.60 8.03 -20.49
N ALA A 100 -5.58 7.97 -19.65
CA ALA A 100 -4.62 6.89 -19.62
C ALA A 100 -5.26 5.55 -19.15
N ALA A 101 -6.12 5.57 -18.13
CA ALA A 101 -6.87 4.41 -17.68
C ALA A 101 -7.77 3.81 -18.77
N LYS A 102 -8.42 4.66 -19.59
CA LYS A 102 -9.20 4.21 -20.76
C LYS A 102 -8.30 3.60 -21.85
N ALA A 103 -7.07 4.09 -22.01
CA ALA A 103 -6.13 3.60 -23.03
C ALA A 103 -5.41 2.32 -22.61
N TYR A 104 -4.94 2.22 -21.36
CA TYR A 104 -4.10 1.13 -20.85
C TYR A 104 -4.87 0.10 -20.03
N GLY A 105 -6.08 0.43 -19.55
CA GLY A 105 -6.94 -0.47 -18.80
C GLY A 105 -6.60 -0.55 -17.31
N LYS A 106 -7.05 -1.65 -16.71
CA LYS A 106 -6.86 -1.93 -15.28
C LYS A 106 -5.48 -2.50 -15.00
N VAL A 107 -5.03 -2.31 -13.76
CA VAL A 107 -3.74 -2.79 -13.24
C VAL A 107 -3.93 -3.78 -12.10
N GLY A 108 -2.90 -4.55 -11.80
CA GLY A 108 -2.91 -5.55 -10.74
C GLY A 108 -3.77 -6.77 -11.06
N GLY A 109 -4.25 -7.42 -10.01
CA GLY A 109 -5.00 -8.67 -10.06
C GLY A 109 -4.11 -9.90 -10.06
N PHE A 110 -4.39 -10.82 -9.12
CA PHE A 110 -3.52 -11.99 -8.87
C PHE A 110 -3.41 -12.93 -10.08
N ALA A 111 -4.44 -13.02 -10.94
CA ALA A 111 -4.34 -13.85 -12.15
C ALA A 111 -3.33 -13.29 -13.18
N HIS A 112 -3.23 -11.98 -13.30
CA HIS A 112 -2.27 -11.32 -14.17
C HIS A 112 -0.86 -11.28 -13.55
N LEU A 113 -0.78 -11.06 -12.22
CA LEU A 113 0.46 -11.17 -11.46
C LEU A 113 1.03 -12.59 -11.57
N ALA A 114 0.20 -13.64 -11.47
CA ALA A 114 0.63 -15.03 -11.61
C ALA A 114 1.26 -15.31 -12.98
N THR A 115 0.69 -14.78 -14.05
CA THR A 115 1.27 -14.88 -15.40
C THR A 115 2.66 -14.23 -15.44
N LEU A 116 2.81 -13.03 -14.86
CA LEU A 116 4.09 -12.33 -14.84
C LEU A 116 5.12 -13.07 -13.98
N VAL A 117 4.73 -13.56 -12.79
CA VAL A 117 5.61 -14.37 -11.92
C VAL A 117 6.08 -15.64 -12.64
N LYS A 118 5.17 -16.38 -13.28
CA LYS A 118 5.51 -17.58 -14.07
C LYS A 118 6.50 -17.23 -15.22
N LYS A 119 6.26 -16.13 -15.92
CA LYS A 119 7.16 -15.66 -17.00
C LYS A 119 8.55 -15.31 -16.46
N MET A 120 8.65 -14.56 -15.36
CA MET A 120 9.94 -14.21 -14.78
C MET A 120 10.69 -15.42 -14.22
N ARG A 121 9.98 -16.37 -13.62
CA ARG A 121 10.58 -17.62 -13.10
C ARG A 121 11.08 -18.55 -14.19
N ALA A 122 10.49 -18.53 -15.40
CA ALA A 122 10.94 -19.37 -16.51
C ALA A 122 12.44 -19.17 -16.83
N ASP A 123 12.93 -17.92 -16.75
CA ASP A 123 14.33 -17.59 -16.99
C ASP A 123 15.17 -17.53 -15.69
N ARG A 124 14.53 -17.64 -14.52
CA ARG A 124 15.15 -17.48 -13.19
C ARG A 124 14.83 -18.71 -12.33
N PRO A 125 15.42 -19.88 -12.62
CA PRO A 125 15.19 -21.06 -11.81
C PRO A 125 15.57 -20.75 -10.36
N ASN A 126 14.75 -21.23 -9.42
CA ASN A 126 14.90 -21.02 -7.98
C ASN A 126 14.76 -19.56 -7.49
N ALA A 127 14.26 -18.64 -8.31
CA ALA A 127 13.96 -17.28 -7.85
C ALA A 127 12.98 -17.28 -6.67
N PHE A 128 13.33 -16.57 -5.59
CA PHE A 128 12.44 -16.39 -4.46
C PHE A 128 11.38 -15.34 -4.76
N LEU A 129 10.11 -15.65 -4.50
CA LEU A 129 9.01 -14.70 -4.51
C LEU A 129 8.76 -14.24 -3.09
N LEU A 130 8.96 -12.95 -2.87
CA LEU A 130 8.85 -12.26 -1.60
C LEU A 130 7.54 -11.48 -1.55
N ASP A 131 6.82 -11.58 -0.44
CA ASP A 131 5.64 -10.81 -0.11
C ASP A 131 5.97 -9.84 1.03
N GLY A 132 5.91 -8.54 0.75
CA GLY A 132 6.22 -7.50 1.72
C GLY A 132 5.18 -7.28 2.81
N GLY A 133 4.05 -8.02 2.80
CA GLY A 133 2.96 -7.88 3.75
C GLY A 133 1.83 -6.97 3.29
N ASP A 134 0.87 -6.72 4.18
CA ASP A 134 -0.39 -6.05 3.87
C ASP A 134 -1.17 -6.78 2.76
N THR A 135 -1.13 -8.09 2.79
CA THR A 135 -1.69 -8.91 1.71
C THR A 135 -3.08 -9.43 2.04
N TRP A 136 -3.40 -9.71 3.34
CA TRP A 136 -4.64 -10.41 3.71
C TRP A 136 -5.80 -9.49 4.10
N GLN A 137 -5.67 -8.20 3.98
CA GLN A 137 -6.68 -7.22 4.40
C GLN A 137 -6.90 -6.14 3.32
N GLY A 138 -8.14 -5.67 3.14
CA GLY A 138 -8.49 -4.53 2.29
C GLY A 138 -9.58 -4.80 1.25
N SER A 139 -10.17 -6.00 1.21
CA SER A 139 -11.31 -6.33 0.34
C SER A 139 -12.44 -7.01 1.11
N ALA A 140 -13.64 -7.00 0.52
CA ALA A 140 -14.80 -7.68 1.07
C ALA A 140 -14.58 -9.18 1.23
N THR A 141 -14.02 -9.84 0.22
CA THR A 141 -13.80 -11.29 0.25
C THR A 141 -12.82 -11.68 1.35
N SER A 142 -11.76 -10.92 1.53
CA SER A 142 -10.80 -11.19 2.60
C SER A 142 -11.39 -10.99 3.98
N LEU A 143 -12.20 -9.93 4.18
CA LEU A 143 -12.92 -9.74 5.43
C LEU A 143 -13.88 -10.90 5.73
N TRP A 144 -14.66 -11.35 4.73
CA TRP A 144 -15.67 -12.40 4.91
C TRP A 144 -15.09 -13.82 5.00
N THR A 145 -13.88 -14.04 4.48
CA THR A 145 -13.16 -15.31 4.58
C THR A 145 -12.11 -15.33 5.69
N ASN A 146 -12.01 -14.22 6.45
CA ASN A 146 -11.00 -14.06 7.49
C ASN A 146 -9.57 -14.30 6.96
N GLY A 147 -9.27 -13.70 5.78
CA GLY A 147 -7.98 -13.76 5.10
C GLY A 147 -7.71 -15.04 4.30
N GLN A 148 -8.59 -16.05 4.37
CA GLN A 148 -8.33 -17.36 3.73
C GLN A 148 -8.21 -17.27 2.21
N ASP A 149 -8.96 -16.37 1.57
CA ASP A 149 -8.88 -16.12 0.14
C ASP A 149 -7.46 -15.76 -0.33
N MET A 150 -6.82 -14.86 0.40
CA MET A 150 -5.46 -14.41 0.08
C MET A 150 -4.41 -15.44 0.48
N VAL A 151 -4.61 -16.17 1.58
CA VAL A 151 -3.77 -17.29 1.98
C VAL A 151 -3.72 -18.34 0.86
N ASP A 152 -4.86 -18.71 0.30
CA ASP A 152 -4.93 -19.68 -0.80
C ASP A 152 -4.34 -19.12 -2.10
N ALA A 153 -4.57 -17.85 -2.39
CA ALA A 153 -3.98 -17.18 -3.54
C ALA A 153 -2.44 -17.08 -3.44
N CYS A 154 -1.88 -16.74 -2.27
CA CYS A 154 -0.42 -16.70 -2.05
C CYS A 154 0.22 -18.09 -2.18
N LYS A 155 -0.43 -19.14 -1.66
CA LYS A 155 0.04 -20.52 -1.85
C LYS A 155 0.08 -20.90 -3.33
N LEU A 156 -0.97 -20.58 -4.09
CA LEU A 156 -1.06 -20.88 -5.53
C LEU A 156 -0.07 -20.04 -6.35
N LEU A 157 0.14 -18.78 -5.98
CA LEU A 157 1.15 -17.90 -6.59
C LEU A 157 2.57 -18.40 -6.37
N GLY A 158 2.78 -19.21 -5.34
CA GLY A 158 4.07 -19.77 -4.95
C GLY A 158 4.94 -18.76 -4.24
N VAL A 159 4.38 -17.98 -3.32
CA VAL A 159 5.13 -17.14 -2.38
C VAL A 159 6.06 -18.01 -1.56
N ASN A 160 7.31 -17.58 -1.39
CA ASN A 160 8.31 -18.31 -0.61
C ASN A 160 8.45 -17.76 0.82
N MET A 161 8.49 -16.44 0.95
CA MET A 161 8.68 -15.73 2.23
C MET A 161 7.77 -14.51 2.28
N MET A 162 7.31 -14.16 3.50
CA MET A 162 6.41 -13.04 3.77
C MET A 162 6.81 -12.35 5.08
N SER A 163 6.63 -11.02 5.16
CA SER A 163 6.73 -10.22 6.39
C SER A 163 5.42 -9.45 6.62
N PRO A 164 4.86 -9.44 7.85
CA PRO A 164 3.48 -9.01 8.09
C PRO A 164 3.31 -7.57 8.60
N HIS A 165 2.04 -7.07 8.48
CA HIS A 165 1.52 -5.89 9.16
C HIS A 165 0.00 -6.01 9.42
N TRP A 166 -0.86 -5.66 8.42
CA TRP A 166 -2.33 -5.72 8.58
C TRP A 166 -2.85 -7.16 8.78
N GLU A 167 -2.05 -8.17 8.51
CA GLU A 167 -2.32 -9.56 8.86
C GLU A 167 -2.63 -9.69 10.36
N PHE A 168 -1.97 -8.90 11.19
CA PHE A 168 -2.17 -8.89 12.64
C PHE A 168 -3.56 -8.41 13.07
N THR A 169 -4.28 -7.70 12.21
CA THR A 169 -5.65 -7.26 12.49
C THR A 169 -6.69 -8.38 12.38
N LEU A 170 -6.29 -9.56 11.95
CA LEU A 170 -7.08 -10.79 12.07
C LEU A 170 -7.02 -11.39 13.49
N GLY A 171 -6.15 -10.87 14.35
CA GLY A 171 -5.87 -11.33 15.71
C GLY A 171 -4.81 -12.42 15.77
N ALA A 172 -4.06 -12.44 16.89
CA ALA A 172 -2.92 -13.35 17.11
C ALA A 172 -3.26 -14.80 16.79
N LYS A 173 -4.38 -15.32 17.34
CA LYS A 173 -4.83 -16.70 17.14
C LYS A 173 -5.00 -17.07 15.67
N ARG A 174 -5.62 -16.17 14.85
CA ARG A 174 -5.82 -16.46 13.43
C ARG A 174 -4.52 -16.43 12.65
N VAL A 175 -3.63 -15.49 12.95
CA VAL A 175 -2.30 -15.42 12.33
C VAL A 175 -1.49 -16.69 12.64
N GLU A 176 -1.44 -17.11 13.90
CA GLU A 176 -0.75 -18.36 14.30
C GLU A 176 -1.34 -19.59 13.60
N GLU A 177 -2.68 -19.67 13.49
CA GLU A 177 -3.34 -20.76 12.78
C GLU A 177 -2.90 -20.84 11.31
N ILE A 178 -2.89 -19.71 10.60
CA ILE A 178 -2.45 -19.64 9.20
C ILE A 178 -0.98 -20.07 9.09
N VAL A 179 -0.12 -19.54 9.94
CA VAL A 179 1.32 -19.82 9.92
C VAL A 179 1.60 -21.30 10.20
N GLN A 180 0.92 -21.87 11.20
CA GLN A 180 1.16 -23.25 11.63
C GLN A 180 0.52 -24.29 10.72
N LYS A 181 -0.64 -24.01 10.11
CA LYS A 181 -1.40 -24.97 9.29
C LYS A 181 -1.28 -24.72 7.80
N ASP A 182 -1.61 -23.51 7.35
CA ASP A 182 -1.68 -23.19 5.92
C ASP A 182 -0.32 -22.98 5.28
N PHE A 183 0.60 -22.33 6.01
CA PHE A 183 1.93 -21.97 5.53
C PHE A 183 2.99 -23.01 5.83
N ALA A 184 2.73 -23.97 6.75
CA ALA A 184 3.69 -24.99 7.15
C ALA A 184 4.31 -25.70 5.94
N GLY A 185 5.64 -25.60 5.81
CA GLY A 185 6.41 -26.20 4.71
C GLY A 185 6.21 -25.55 3.33
N LYS A 186 5.46 -24.45 3.23
CA LYS A 186 5.14 -23.76 1.95
C LYS A 186 5.66 -22.34 1.93
N ILE A 187 5.26 -21.51 2.91
CA ILE A 187 5.60 -20.09 2.99
C ILE A 187 6.24 -19.83 4.36
N GLU A 188 7.40 -19.19 4.36
CA GLU A 188 8.04 -18.75 5.60
C GLU A 188 7.48 -17.36 5.98
N PHE A 189 6.89 -17.29 7.17
CA PHE A 189 6.39 -16.05 7.75
C PHE A 189 7.45 -15.52 8.71
N LEU A 190 8.06 -14.36 8.37
CA LEU A 190 9.29 -13.89 8.97
C LEU A 190 9.10 -12.55 9.68
N ALA A 191 9.53 -12.45 10.93
CA ALA A 191 9.56 -11.19 11.67
C ALA A 191 10.58 -11.24 12.82
N GLN A 192 11.74 -10.58 12.65
CA GLN A 192 12.78 -10.52 13.67
C GLN A 192 12.41 -9.64 14.87
N ASN A 193 11.47 -8.73 14.67
CA ASN A 193 11.10 -7.68 15.63
C ASN A 193 9.78 -7.95 16.37
N VAL A 194 9.18 -9.14 16.22
CA VAL A 194 7.98 -9.53 16.98
C VAL A 194 8.36 -10.52 18.07
N LYS A 195 8.13 -10.11 19.32
CA LYS A 195 8.52 -10.86 20.52
C LYS A 195 7.38 -10.93 21.52
N THR A 196 7.40 -11.93 22.39
CA THR A 196 6.44 -12.02 23.50
C THR A 196 6.67 -10.89 24.50
N THR A 197 5.60 -10.44 25.17
CA THR A 197 5.67 -9.41 26.23
C THR A 197 6.34 -9.93 27.49
N ASP A 198 6.19 -11.21 27.81
CA ASP A 198 6.63 -11.78 29.09
C ASP A 198 8.15 -11.99 29.15
N PHE A 199 8.70 -12.75 28.19
CA PHE A 199 10.10 -13.16 28.23
C PHE A 199 10.92 -12.59 27.07
N GLY A 200 10.29 -11.89 26.11
CA GLY A 200 10.96 -11.39 24.91
C GLY A 200 11.35 -12.50 23.92
N ASP A 201 10.67 -13.64 24.00
CA ASP A 201 10.90 -14.77 23.09
C ASP A 201 10.42 -14.42 21.69
N GLN A 202 11.08 -14.98 20.68
CA GLN A 202 10.75 -14.77 19.29
C GLN A 202 9.41 -15.45 18.92
N VAL A 203 8.42 -14.68 18.46
CA VAL A 203 7.10 -15.19 18.07
C VAL A 203 7.18 -15.89 16.71
N PHE A 204 7.85 -15.30 15.75
CA PHE A 204 8.03 -15.84 14.40
C PHE A 204 9.50 -16.04 14.10
N LYS A 205 9.83 -16.86 13.10
CA LYS A 205 11.20 -17.00 12.64
C LYS A 205 11.77 -15.64 12.26
N PRO A 206 12.95 -15.23 12.76
CA PRO A 206 13.56 -13.97 12.38
C PRO A 206 14.08 -13.98 10.94
N TYR A 207 14.52 -15.13 10.44
CA TYR A 207 15.09 -15.32 9.13
C TYR A 207 15.05 -16.78 8.68
N VAL A 208 15.37 -16.98 7.40
CA VAL A 208 15.72 -18.29 6.83
C VAL A 208 16.98 -18.16 5.99
N ILE A 209 17.78 -19.23 5.92
CA ILE A 209 18.88 -19.37 4.96
C ILE A 209 18.49 -20.49 3.99
N ARG A 210 18.47 -20.19 2.72
CA ARG A 210 18.18 -21.13 1.64
C ARG A 210 19.20 -20.99 0.52
N GLU A 211 19.50 -22.08 -0.14
CA GLU A 211 20.39 -22.09 -1.28
C GLU A 211 19.65 -21.68 -2.55
N GLN A 212 20.27 -20.81 -3.34
CA GLN A 212 19.81 -20.48 -4.68
C GLN A 212 20.99 -20.64 -5.65
N ASN A 213 20.90 -21.65 -6.53
CA ASN A 213 21.95 -21.98 -7.51
C ASN A 213 23.35 -22.15 -6.89
N GLY A 214 23.46 -22.85 -5.75
CA GLY A 214 24.71 -23.08 -5.03
C GLY A 214 25.17 -21.92 -4.14
N ILE A 215 24.37 -20.86 -4.01
CA ILE A 215 24.70 -19.67 -3.20
C ILE A 215 23.79 -19.61 -1.98
N PRO A 216 24.34 -19.64 -0.74
CA PRO A 216 23.55 -19.44 0.46
C PRO A 216 23.01 -18.01 0.56
N VAL A 217 21.68 -17.88 0.61
CA VAL A 217 20.94 -16.63 0.69
C VAL A 217 20.17 -16.58 1.99
N ALA A 218 20.37 -15.54 2.79
CA ALA A 218 19.57 -15.25 3.96
C ALA A 218 18.47 -14.23 3.62
N VAL A 219 17.25 -14.52 4.07
CA VAL A 219 16.11 -13.61 4.01
C VAL A 219 15.63 -13.36 5.42
N ILE A 220 15.69 -12.11 5.87
CA ILE A 220 15.30 -11.64 7.21
C ILE A 220 13.95 -10.95 7.08
N GLY A 221 13.03 -11.16 8.04
CA GLY A 221 11.74 -10.46 8.09
C GLY A 221 11.76 -9.29 9.07
N GLN A 222 11.12 -8.19 8.67
CA GLN A 222 10.89 -7.01 9.50
C GLN A 222 9.41 -6.62 9.40
N ALA A 223 8.62 -6.98 10.41
CA ALA A 223 7.22 -6.61 10.51
C ALA A 223 7.05 -5.10 10.80
N PHE A 224 5.87 -4.57 10.51
CA PHE A 224 5.56 -3.17 10.81
C PHE A 224 5.80 -2.85 12.31
N PRO A 225 6.65 -1.87 12.62
CA PRO A 225 7.14 -1.69 13.97
C PRO A 225 6.13 -1.05 14.93
N TYR A 226 5.11 -0.35 14.41
CA TYR A 226 4.14 0.41 15.19
C TYR A 226 2.75 -0.26 15.26
N THR A 227 2.65 -1.54 14.97
CA THR A 227 1.38 -2.30 15.00
C THR A 227 0.53 -2.03 16.26
N PRO A 228 1.07 -2.02 17.50
CA PRO A 228 0.24 -1.80 18.69
C PRO A 228 -0.26 -0.36 18.90
N ILE A 229 0.21 0.57 18.08
CA ILE A 229 -0.17 2.00 18.14
C ILE A 229 -1.13 2.32 16.99
N ALA A 230 -0.80 1.86 15.78
CA ALA A 230 -1.57 2.13 14.58
C ALA A 230 -2.82 1.23 14.43
N ASN A 231 -2.84 0.07 15.11
CA ASN A 231 -3.92 -0.90 15.09
C ASN A 231 -4.39 -1.23 16.51
N PRO A 232 -5.61 -1.79 16.69
CA PRO A 232 -6.12 -2.15 18.00
C PRO A 232 -5.20 -3.11 18.76
N ARG A 233 -4.67 -2.66 19.90
CA ARG A 233 -3.73 -3.42 20.73
C ARG A 233 -4.28 -4.78 21.16
N TYR A 234 -5.59 -4.87 21.43
CA TYR A 234 -6.24 -6.10 21.88
C TYR A 234 -6.21 -7.25 20.86
N MET A 235 -5.86 -6.97 19.61
CA MET A 235 -5.72 -8.01 18.56
C MET A 235 -4.45 -8.83 18.73
N VAL A 236 -3.40 -8.21 19.31
CA VAL A 236 -2.09 -8.83 19.55
C VAL A 236 -1.55 -8.44 20.94
N PRO A 237 -2.30 -8.73 22.02
CA PRO A 237 -2.02 -8.18 23.36
C PRO A 237 -0.67 -8.62 23.92
N ASP A 238 -0.25 -9.85 23.59
CA ASP A 238 0.92 -10.51 24.16
C ASP A 238 2.19 -10.33 23.32
N TRP A 239 2.15 -9.48 22.28
CA TRP A 239 3.30 -9.26 21.39
C TRP A 239 3.83 -7.84 21.50
N THR A 240 5.16 -7.72 21.39
CA THR A 240 5.89 -6.46 21.27
C THR A 240 6.46 -6.31 19.87
N PHE A 241 6.63 -5.08 19.46
CA PHE A 241 7.12 -4.68 18.14
C PHE A 241 8.20 -3.60 18.30
N GLY A 242 8.71 -3.11 17.22
CA GLY A 242 9.67 -2.00 17.19
C GLY A 242 10.59 -2.10 15.99
N ILE A 243 11.31 -1.04 15.69
CA ILE A 243 12.29 -1.01 14.58
C ILE A 243 13.44 -1.96 14.89
N GLN A 244 14.04 -1.85 16.09
CA GLN A 244 15.06 -2.76 16.62
C GLN A 244 16.28 -2.92 15.69
N ASP A 245 16.86 -1.83 15.18
CA ASP A 245 18.00 -1.87 14.28
C ASP A 245 19.25 -2.55 14.88
N ASP A 246 19.46 -2.44 16.20
CA ASP A 246 20.53 -3.17 16.91
C ASP A 246 20.28 -4.71 16.88
N ASN A 247 19.01 -5.15 17.00
CA ASN A 247 18.68 -6.56 16.87
C ASN A 247 18.82 -7.02 15.41
N MET A 248 18.42 -6.18 14.46
CA MET A 248 18.65 -6.44 13.02
C MET A 248 20.14 -6.65 12.75
N GLN A 249 21.04 -5.83 13.33
CA GLN A 249 22.48 -6.01 13.16
C GLN A 249 22.95 -7.36 13.71
N LYS A 250 22.47 -7.79 14.89
CA LYS A 250 22.80 -9.12 15.45
C LYS A 250 22.36 -10.25 14.54
N VAL A 251 21.15 -10.15 13.99
CA VAL A 251 20.61 -11.15 13.06
C VAL A 251 21.43 -11.19 11.77
N VAL A 252 21.83 -10.03 11.22
CA VAL A 252 22.69 -9.95 10.04
C VAL A 252 24.05 -10.58 10.31
N ASP A 253 24.68 -10.26 11.44
CA ASP A 253 25.99 -10.82 11.82
C ASP A 253 25.89 -12.35 12.02
N GLU A 254 24.79 -12.84 12.60
CA GLU A 254 24.50 -14.27 12.77
C GLU A 254 24.38 -14.99 11.42
N VAL A 255 23.54 -14.52 10.49
CA VAL A 255 23.36 -15.19 9.19
C VAL A 255 24.62 -15.16 8.35
N ARG A 256 25.41 -14.06 8.43
CA ARG A 256 26.73 -13.98 7.79
C ARG A 256 27.71 -15.00 8.37
N SER A 257 27.74 -15.17 9.70
CA SER A 257 28.58 -16.17 10.38
C SER A 257 28.20 -17.61 9.99
N LYS A 258 26.90 -17.85 9.69
CA LYS A 258 26.38 -19.13 9.18
C LYS A 258 26.64 -19.35 7.69
N GLY A 259 27.37 -18.43 7.03
CA GLY A 259 27.84 -18.61 5.66
C GLY A 259 27.00 -17.94 4.59
N ALA A 260 25.96 -17.18 4.93
CA ALA A 260 25.15 -16.45 3.94
C ALA A 260 26.02 -15.50 3.11
N LYS A 261 25.95 -15.64 1.78
CA LYS A 261 26.67 -14.80 0.81
C LYS A 261 25.85 -13.62 0.34
N VAL A 262 24.52 -13.77 0.29
CA VAL A 262 23.57 -12.70 0.04
C VAL A 262 22.64 -12.60 1.26
N VAL A 263 22.44 -11.39 1.78
CA VAL A 263 21.54 -11.10 2.90
C VAL A 263 20.55 -10.03 2.48
N VAL A 264 19.29 -10.37 2.45
CA VAL A 264 18.21 -9.44 2.12
C VAL A 264 17.19 -9.35 3.25
N VAL A 265 16.50 -8.23 3.32
CA VAL A 265 15.42 -7.99 4.28
C VAL A 265 14.11 -7.81 3.51
N ILE A 266 13.06 -8.52 3.91
CA ILE A 266 11.68 -8.17 3.56
C ILE A 266 11.17 -7.26 4.68
N SER A 267 10.86 -6.00 4.37
CA SER A 267 10.55 -5.00 5.38
C SER A 267 9.17 -4.39 5.17
N HIS A 268 8.45 -4.26 6.26
CA HIS A 268 7.20 -3.48 6.29
C HIS A 268 7.32 -2.18 7.10
N ASN A 269 8.52 -1.61 7.19
CA ASN A 269 8.76 -0.37 7.94
C ASN A 269 8.22 0.89 7.26
N GLY A 270 8.21 0.92 5.92
CA GLY A 270 8.06 2.11 5.09
C GLY A 270 9.40 2.64 4.55
N MET A 271 9.35 3.33 3.42
CA MET A 271 10.54 3.66 2.63
C MET A 271 11.56 4.53 3.39
N ASP A 272 11.12 5.59 4.07
CA ASP A 272 12.03 6.49 4.80
C ASP A 272 12.69 5.80 6.00
N VAL A 273 11.94 4.93 6.69
CA VAL A 273 12.45 4.12 7.80
C VAL A 273 13.48 3.13 7.29
N ASP A 274 13.22 2.47 6.16
CA ASP A 274 14.14 1.52 5.53
C ASP A 274 15.43 2.21 5.03
N LEU A 275 15.34 3.42 4.49
CA LEU A 275 16.51 4.22 4.12
C LEU A 275 17.38 4.55 5.35
N LYS A 276 16.75 4.90 6.47
CA LYS A 276 17.48 5.13 7.72
C LYS A 276 18.06 3.83 8.27
N MET A 277 17.33 2.73 8.30
CA MET A 277 17.83 1.42 8.74
C MET A 277 19.03 0.98 7.87
N ALA A 278 18.94 1.10 6.57
CA ALA A 278 20.02 0.79 5.63
C ALA A 278 21.30 1.61 5.89
N SER A 279 21.17 2.85 6.40
CA SER A 279 22.32 3.69 6.75
C SER A 279 23.00 3.29 8.06
N ARG A 280 22.31 2.54 8.93
CA ARG A 280 22.77 2.16 10.28
C ARG A 280 23.24 0.71 10.35
N VAL A 281 22.55 -0.20 9.69
CA VAL A 281 22.83 -1.64 9.72
C VAL A 281 23.76 -2.01 8.57
N ARG A 282 24.92 -2.60 8.90
CA ARG A 282 25.88 -3.08 7.92
C ARG A 282 25.60 -4.52 7.50
N GLY A 283 26.01 -4.88 6.30
CA GLY A 283 25.98 -6.27 5.83
C GLY A 283 24.65 -6.71 5.22
N ILE A 284 23.66 -5.83 5.08
CA ILE A 284 22.44 -6.04 4.28
C ILE A 284 22.76 -5.66 2.83
N ASP A 285 22.49 -6.56 1.89
CA ASP A 285 22.70 -6.30 0.45
C ASP A 285 21.50 -5.56 -0.16
N ALA A 286 20.26 -5.96 0.20
CA ALA A 286 19.06 -5.25 -0.24
C ALA A 286 17.94 -5.29 0.82
N ILE A 287 17.11 -4.24 0.85
CA ILE A 287 15.83 -4.18 1.55
C ILE A 287 14.71 -4.10 0.51
N PHE A 288 13.79 -5.06 0.58
CA PHE A 288 12.54 -5.10 -0.18
C PHE A 288 11.43 -4.56 0.71
N GLY A 289 11.11 -3.27 0.57
CA GLY A 289 10.23 -2.51 1.44
C GLY A 289 8.76 -2.56 1.03
N GLY A 290 7.88 -2.25 1.98
CA GLY A 290 6.44 -2.11 1.86
C GLY A 290 5.90 -0.92 2.65
N HIS A 291 4.62 -0.97 3.04
CA HIS A 291 3.91 -0.04 3.90
C HIS A 291 3.60 1.35 3.29
N THR A 292 4.57 2.03 2.70
CA THR A 292 4.35 3.37 2.13
C THR A 292 3.77 3.37 0.72
N HIS A 293 3.61 2.17 0.11
CA HIS A 293 3.03 1.97 -1.21
C HIS A 293 3.77 2.69 -2.35
N ASP A 294 5.06 2.93 -2.19
CA ASP A 294 5.85 3.67 -3.16
C ASP A 294 6.27 2.78 -4.33
N GLY A 295 5.91 3.16 -5.55
CA GLY A 295 6.47 2.53 -6.73
C GLY A 295 7.86 3.09 -7.03
N VAL A 296 8.93 2.38 -6.66
CA VAL A 296 10.32 2.83 -6.81
C VAL A 296 10.98 2.13 -8.00
N PRO A 297 11.05 2.78 -9.19
CA PRO A 297 11.55 2.13 -10.42
C PRO A 297 13.02 1.76 -10.39
N GLN A 298 13.82 2.44 -9.55
CA GLN A 298 15.25 2.21 -9.38
C GLN A 298 15.59 2.15 -7.89
N PRO A 299 16.40 1.18 -7.44
CA PRO A 299 16.78 1.08 -6.04
C PRO A 299 17.52 2.34 -5.57
N VAL A 300 17.23 2.77 -4.34
CA VAL A 300 18.04 3.80 -3.68
C VAL A 300 19.26 3.12 -3.05
N LEU A 301 20.45 3.56 -3.44
CA LEU A 301 21.69 3.03 -2.91
C LEU A 301 22.10 3.82 -1.67
N VAL A 302 22.08 3.18 -0.51
CA VAL A 302 22.38 3.79 0.78
C VAL A 302 23.74 3.34 1.27
N SER A 303 24.61 4.30 1.60
CA SER A 303 25.92 4.04 2.21
C SER A 303 25.80 3.83 3.72
N ASN A 304 26.54 2.86 4.27
CA ASN A 304 26.64 2.55 5.69
C ASN A 304 28.08 2.20 6.09
N PRO A 305 28.40 2.01 7.37
CA PRO A 305 29.79 1.73 7.81
C PRO A 305 30.39 0.45 7.24
N GLY A 306 29.58 -0.48 6.73
CA GLY A 306 30.02 -1.77 6.16
C GLY A 306 29.98 -1.84 4.63
N GLY A 307 29.54 -0.78 3.95
CA GLY A 307 29.41 -0.77 2.49
C GLY A 307 28.16 -0.03 2.01
N LYS A 308 27.34 -0.71 1.21
CA LYS A 308 26.14 -0.14 0.59
C LYS A 308 24.99 -1.13 0.62
N THR A 309 23.78 -0.64 0.85
CA THR A 309 22.53 -1.40 0.82
C THR A 309 21.60 -0.83 -0.24
N LEU A 310 20.99 -1.68 -1.04
CA LEU A 310 19.93 -1.29 -1.99
C LEU A 310 18.60 -1.27 -1.28
N VAL A 311 17.79 -0.22 -1.45
CA VAL A 311 16.44 -0.11 -0.89
C VAL A 311 15.43 0.05 -2.01
N THR A 312 14.40 -0.80 -2.04
CA THR A 312 13.33 -0.80 -3.06
C THR A 312 11.96 -0.82 -2.40
N ASN A 313 10.94 -0.45 -3.16
CA ASN A 313 9.54 -0.65 -2.78
C ASN A 313 8.71 -0.95 -4.05
N ALA A 314 7.83 -1.94 -3.98
CA ALA A 314 7.07 -2.44 -5.14
C ALA A 314 5.62 -1.91 -5.22
N GLY A 315 5.37 -0.72 -4.66
CA GLY A 315 4.05 -0.09 -4.74
C GLY A 315 2.99 -0.81 -3.91
N SER A 316 1.81 -1.02 -4.49
CA SER A 316 0.68 -1.64 -3.82
C SER A 316 -0.32 -2.30 -4.78
N ASN A 317 -1.40 -2.90 -4.24
CA ASN A 317 -2.56 -3.42 -4.98
C ASN A 317 -2.22 -4.43 -6.09
N SER A 318 -1.18 -5.26 -5.90
CA SER A 318 -0.65 -6.19 -6.94
C SER A 318 -0.26 -5.49 -8.24
N LYS A 319 -0.10 -4.17 -8.23
CA LYS A 319 0.11 -3.34 -9.41
C LYS A 319 1.51 -3.49 -9.99
N PHE A 320 2.47 -3.92 -9.18
CA PHE A 320 3.87 -4.07 -9.60
C PHE A 320 4.47 -5.40 -9.17
N LEU A 321 5.47 -5.84 -9.93
CA LEU A 321 6.41 -6.89 -9.57
C LEU A 321 7.84 -6.33 -9.67
N GLY A 322 8.54 -6.23 -8.54
CA GLY A 322 9.98 -5.97 -8.51
C GLY A 322 10.75 -7.22 -8.91
N VAL A 323 11.73 -7.08 -9.80
CA VAL A 323 12.64 -8.16 -10.23
C VAL A 323 14.07 -7.70 -9.95
N MET A 324 14.76 -8.38 -9.03
CA MET A 324 16.15 -8.12 -8.67
C MET A 324 17.00 -9.33 -9.02
N ASP A 325 17.99 -9.13 -9.87
CA ASP A 325 19.02 -10.13 -10.18
C ASP A 325 20.35 -9.69 -9.60
N PHE A 326 21.01 -10.54 -8.83
CA PHE A 326 22.40 -10.37 -8.38
C PHE A 326 23.34 -11.32 -9.15
N ASP A 327 24.43 -10.79 -9.64
CA ASP A 327 25.58 -11.56 -10.13
C ASP A 327 26.55 -11.76 -8.97
N VAL A 328 26.55 -12.96 -8.40
CA VAL A 328 27.39 -13.32 -7.26
C VAL A 328 28.58 -14.13 -7.74
N ARG A 329 29.80 -13.62 -7.48
CA ARG A 329 31.08 -14.26 -7.83
C ARG A 329 31.95 -14.32 -6.58
N ASP A 330 32.58 -15.45 -6.33
CA ASP A 330 33.45 -15.67 -5.16
C ASP A 330 32.80 -15.23 -3.82
N GLY A 331 31.47 -15.47 -3.71
CA GLY A 331 30.70 -15.15 -2.52
C GLY A 331 30.44 -13.65 -2.30
N LYS A 332 30.63 -12.81 -3.33
CA LYS A 332 30.36 -11.36 -3.32
C LYS A 332 29.47 -10.97 -4.49
N ILE A 333 28.61 -9.97 -4.28
CA ILE A 333 27.79 -9.38 -5.35
C ILE A 333 28.71 -8.50 -6.21
N ALA A 334 28.95 -8.94 -7.45
CA ALA A 334 29.74 -8.22 -8.45
C ALA A 334 28.91 -7.13 -9.14
N SER A 335 27.63 -7.43 -9.43
CA SER A 335 26.69 -6.49 -10.04
C SER A 335 25.24 -6.86 -9.72
N TYR A 336 24.33 -5.93 -10.00
CA TYR A 336 22.90 -6.18 -9.89
C TYR A 336 22.12 -5.55 -11.05
N LYS A 337 20.93 -6.06 -11.29
CA LYS A 337 19.93 -5.46 -12.17
C LYS A 337 18.59 -5.46 -11.47
N TYR A 338 17.89 -4.33 -11.49
CA TYR A 338 16.54 -4.20 -10.95
C TYR A 338 15.57 -3.68 -12.00
N SER A 339 14.34 -4.15 -11.95
CA SER A 339 13.24 -3.64 -12.75
C SER A 339 11.96 -3.71 -11.94
N LEU A 340 11.17 -2.66 -11.93
CA LEU A 340 9.83 -2.64 -11.37
C LEU A 340 8.82 -2.71 -12.51
N LEU A 341 8.19 -3.87 -12.68
CA LEU A 341 7.31 -4.18 -13.81
C LEU A 341 5.85 -3.95 -13.42
N PRO A 342 5.12 -3.03 -14.08
CA PRO A 342 3.70 -2.87 -13.82
C PRO A 342 2.88 -4.04 -14.38
N VAL A 343 1.89 -4.48 -13.63
CA VAL A 343 0.96 -5.56 -14.01
C VAL A 343 -0.25 -4.94 -14.71
N PHE A 344 -0.28 -4.98 -16.04
CA PHE A 344 -1.40 -4.50 -16.84
C PHE A 344 -2.31 -5.67 -17.25
N ALA A 345 -3.57 -5.63 -16.86
CA ALA A 345 -4.54 -6.67 -17.20
C ALA A 345 -4.78 -6.83 -18.73
N ASN A 346 -4.60 -5.74 -19.49
CA ASN A 346 -4.74 -5.77 -20.95
C ASN A 346 -3.48 -6.27 -21.70
N MET A 347 -2.35 -6.42 -21.00
CA MET A 347 -1.07 -6.82 -21.61
C MET A 347 -0.62 -8.21 -21.16
N LEU A 348 -1.10 -8.67 -20.01
CA LEU A 348 -0.82 -9.98 -19.45
C LEU A 348 -2.11 -10.81 -19.46
N PRO A 349 -2.15 -12.00 -20.06
CA PRO A 349 -3.30 -12.87 -19.96
C PRO A 349 -3.50 -13.31 -18.49
N ALA A 350 -4.74 -13.53 -18.10
CA ALA A 350 -5.03 -14.09 -16.78
C ALA A 350 -4.54 -15.55 -16.72
N ASP A 351 -3.82 -15.90 -15.67
CA ASP A 351 -3.45 -17.28 -15.38
C ASP A 351 -4.70 -18.10 -15.08
N LYS A 352 -4.86 -19.24 -15.75
CA LYS A 352 -6.10 -20.03 -15.72
C LYS A 352 -6.39 -20.61 -14.34
N GLU A 353 -5.38 -21.11 -13.63
CA GLU A 353 -5.54 -21.74 -12.32
C GLU A 353 -5.87 -20.68 -11.26
N MET A 354 -5.15 -19.56 -11.27
CA MET A 354 -5.42 -18.45 -10.38
C MET A 354 -6.80 -17.83 -10.65
N GLN A 355 -7.19 -17.67 -11.91
CA GLN A 355 -8.51 -17.16 -12.27
C GLN A 355 -9.62 -18.10 -11.81
N ALA A 356 -9.43 -19.41 -11.91
CA ALA A 356 -10.39 -20.41 -11.41
C ALA A 356 -10.53 -20.33 -9.88
N LEU A 357 -9.42 -20.18 -9.16
CA LEU A 357 -9.44 -19.96 -7.71
C LEU A 357 -10.20 -18.67 -7.36
N ILE A 358 -9.89 -17.56 -8.01
CA ILE A 358 -10.57 -16.27 -7.79
C ILE A 358 -12.07 -16.39 -8.04
N ASN A 359 -12.47 -17.04 -9.12
CA ASN A 359 -13.88 -17.26 -9.45
C ASN A 359 -14.58 -18.09 -8.35
N LYS A 360 -13.94 -19.15 -7.87
CA LYS A 360 -14.45 -20.00 -6.77
C LYS A 360 -14.64 -19.20 -5.49
N ILE A 361 -13.64 -18.40 -5.09
CA ILE A 361 -13.69 -17.55 -3.89
C ILE A 361 -14.85 -16.55 -3.99
N ARG A 362 -15.00 -15.89 -5.14
CA ARG A 362 -15.95 -14.80 -5.34
C ARG A 362 -17.38 -15.25 -5.62
N ALA A 363 -17.60 -16.47 -6.13
CA ALA A 363 -18.91 -16.95 -6.54
C ALA A 363 -20.00 -16.79 -5.46
N PRO A 364 -19.79 -17.12 -4.18
CA PRO A 364 -20.81 -16.94 -3.14
C PRO A 364 -21.20 -15.48 -2.88
N TYR A 365 -20.34 -14.55 -3.25
CA TYR A 365 -20.45 -13.12 -2.91
C TYR A 365 -20.77 -12.23 -4.12
N GLN A 366 -20.76 -12.79 -5.33
CA GLN A 366 -20.80 -12.03 -6.59
C GLN A 366 -21.99 -11.07 -6.67
N ALA A 367 -23.19 -11.53 -6.34
CA ALA A 367 -24.39 -10.69 -6.37
C ALA A 367 -24.30 -9.53 -5.36
N LYS A 368 -23.76 -9.79 -4.17
CA LYS A 368 -23.57 -8.79 -3.13
C LYS A 368 -22.50 -7.77 -3.50
N LEU A 369 -21.39 -8.21 -4.09
CA LEU A 369 -20.28 -7.34 -4.53
C LEU A 369 -20.71 -6.39 -5.65
N GLN A 370 -21.52 -6.87 -6.59
CA GLN A 370 -21.98 -6.11 -7.75
C GLN A 370 -23.23 -5.25 -7.49
N GLU A 371 -23.74 -5.23 -6.28
CA GLU A 371 -24.91 -4.39 -5.93
C GLU A 371 -24.63 -2.93 -6.30
N PRO A 372 -25.45 -2.31 -7.20
CA PRO A 372 -25.27 -0.93 -7.60
C PRO A 372 -25.79 0.00 -6.49
N LEU A 373 -24.99 1.01 -6.13
CA LEU A 373 -25.33 1.96 -5.06
C LEU A 373 -25.64 3.35 -5.60
N ALA A 374 -24.80 3.85 -6.51
CA ALA A 374 -24.94 5.17 -7.14
C ALA A 374 -24.14 5.23 -8.43
N VAL A 375 -24.26 6.33 -9.20
CA VAL A 375 -23.39 6.64 -10.33
C VAL A 375 -22.55 7.87 -9.98
N THR A 376 -21.23 7.82 -10.24
CA THR A 376 -20.37 9.01 -10.06
C THR A 376 -20.28 9.82 -11.35
N GLU A 377 -20.37 11.16 -11.25
CA GLU A 377 -20.19 12.09 -12.37
C GLU A 377 -18.74 12.52 -12.58
N GLY A 378 -17.87 12.23 -11.62
CA GLY A 378 -16.45 12.52 -11.70
C GLY A 378 -15.61 11.39 -11.14
N LEU A 379 -14.29 11.50 -11.29
CA LEU A 379 -13.33 10.54 -10.80
C LEU A 379 -13.36 10.42 -9.27
N LEU A 380 -13.54 9.20 -8.76
CA LEU A 380 -13.34 8.88 -7.35
C LEU A 380 -12.00 8.17 -7.17
N TYR A 381 -11.22 8.63 -6.21
CA TYR A 381 -9.92 8.04 -5.87
C TYR A 381 -9.57 8.31 -4.41
N ARG A 382 -8.75 7.43 -3.87
CA ARG A 382 -8.04 7.60 -2.60
C ARG A 382 -6.55 7.65 -2.93
N ARG A 383 -5.75 8.27 -2.21
CA ARG A 383 -4.29 8.32 -2.30
C ARG A 383 -3.74 9.76 -2.39
N GLY A 384 -2.76 10.03 -1.55
CA GLY A 384 -2.07 11.30 -1.36
C GLY A 384 -2.09 11.70 0.11
N ASN A 385 -1.14 12.53 0.54
CA ASN A 385 -0.93 12.80 1.95
C ASN A 385 -2.16 13.37 2.69
N PHE A 386 -3.10 14.03 2.01
CA PHE A 386 -4.19 14.73 2.71
C PHE A 386 -5.59 14.21 2.39
N ASN A 387 -6.04 14.22 1.14
CA ASN A 387 -7.41 13.82 0.81
C ASN A 387 -7.55 13.40 -0.66
N GLY A 388 -8.53 12.53 -0.95
CA GLY A 388 -8.98 12.14 -2.27
C GLY A 388 -10.49 12.25 -2.39
N THR A 389 -11.03 12.18 -3.61
CA THR A 389 -12.48 12.33 -3.85
C THR A 389 -13.30 11.21 -3.24
N PHE A 390 -12.76 9.98 -3.12
CA PHE A 390 -13.46 8.91 -2.41
C PHE A 390 -13.39 9.09 -0.90
N ASP A 391 -12.27 9.57 -0.36
CA ASP A 391 -12.16 9.92 1.06
C ASP A 391 -13.11 11.05 1.44
N GLN A 392 -13.23 12.07 0.58
CA GLN A 392 -14.18 13.17 0.77
C GLN A 392 -15.63 12.65 0.80
N LEU A 393 -15.97 11.71 -0.06
CA LEU A 393 -17.28 11.06 -0.10
C LEU A 393 -17.58 10.34 1.22
N ILE A 394 -16.59 9.62 1.78
CA ILE A 394 -16.74 8.95 3.09
C ILE A 394 -16.97 9.98 4.20
N CYS A 395 -16.23 11.08 4.22
CA CYS A 395 -16.43 12.16 5.18
C CYS A 395 -17.81 12.81 5.05
N ASP A 396 -18.28 13.07 3.83
CA ASP A 396 -19.59 13.64 3.57
C ASP A 396 -20.71 12.71 4.04
N ALA A 397 -20.60 11.39 3.80
CA ALA A 397 -21.53 10.39 4.30
C ALA A 397 -21.56 10.34 5.83
N LEU A 398 -20.40 10.36 6.49
CA LEU A 398 -20.30 10.40 7.95
C LEU A 398 -21.00 11.62 8.53
N MET A 399 -20.71 12.83 7.99
CA MET A 399 -21.31 14.06 8.51
C MET A 399 -22.83 14.05 8.35
N GLU A 400 -23.35 13.67 7.19
CA GLU A 400 -24.78 13.72 6.91
C GLU A 400 -25.55 12.62 7.67
N VAL A 401 -25.08 11.37 7.61
CA VAL A 401 -25.80 10.23 8.23
C VAL A 401 -25.72 10.28 9.75
N LYS A 402 -24.60 10.71 10.31
CA LYS A 402 -24.39 10.79 11.77
C LYS A 402 -24.79 12.17 12.36
N GLY A 403 -25.17 13.13 11.53
CA GLY A 403 -25.51 14.48 11.97
C GLY A 403 -24.35 15.16 12.69
N ALA A 404 -23.13 15.00 12.18
CA ALA A 404 -21.92 15.58 12.74
C ALA A 404 -21.49 16.86 12.01
N GLU A 405 -20.78 17.73 12.72
CA GLU A 405 -20.27 18.99 12.15
C GLU A 405 -18.93 18.79 11.45
N ILE A 406 -18.15 17.81 11.93
CA ILE A 406 -16.82 17.47 11.46
C ILE A 406 -16.75 15.95 11.27
N ALA A 407 -16.03 15.50 10.25
CA ALA A 407 -15.71 14.09 10.08
C ALA A 407 -14.20 13.86 10.09
N PHE A 408 -13.78 12.76 10.74
CA PHE A 408 -12.45 12.20 10.66
C PHE A 408 -12.50 10.80 10.06
N SER A 409 -11.77 10.58 8.97
CA SER A 409 -11.59 9.27 8.37
C SER A 409 -10.09 8.91 8.37
N PRO A 410 -9.71 7.68 8.72
CA PRO A 410 -8.31 7.29 8.75
C PRO A 410 -7.60 7.54 7.42
N GLY A 411 -6.34 7.91 7.48
CA GLY A 411 -5.46 8.11 6.33
C GLY A 411 -4.96 6.79 5.73
N PHE A 412 -5.84 5.82 5.53
CA PHE A 412 -5.48 4.56 4.88
C PHE A 412 -5.08 4.77 3.43
N ARG A 413 -4.11 3.99 2.94
CA ARG A 413 -3.51 4.17 1.60
C ARG A 413 -4.07 3.22 0.55
N TRP A 414 -4.73 2.11 0.94
CA TRP A 414 -5.36 1.21 -0.02
C TRP A 414 -6.69 1.75 -0.53
N GLY A 415 -7.17 1.18 -1.62
CA GLY A 415 -8.44 1.52 -2.24
C GLY A 415 -8.36 1.38 -3.75
N THR A 416 -9.46 1.65 -4.41
CA THR A 416 -9.60 1.59 -5.86
C THR A 416 -10.09 2.93 -6.39
N SER A 417 -9.91 3.17 -7.69
CA SER A 417 -10.49 4.35 -8.36
C SER A 417 -11.72 3.95 -9.16
N VAL A 418 -12.73 4.86 -9.19
CA VAL A 418 -13.94 4.73 -10.02
C VAL A 418 -13.95 5.88 -11.02
N LEU A 419 -13.98 5.57 -12.31
CA LEU A 419 -13.93 6.59 -13.37
C LEU A 419 -15.26 7.32 -13.49
N SER A 420 -15.23 8.53 -14.02
CA SER A 420 -16.44 9.34 -14.31
C SER A 420 -17.47 8.55 -15.13
N GLY A 421 -18.72 8.63 -14.73
CA GLY A 421 -19.85 7.94 -15.35
C GLY A 421 -20.03 6.48 -14.95
N GLN A 422 -19.13 5.91 -14.14
CA GLN A 422 -19.26 4.52 -13.69
C GLN A 422 -20.22 4.36 -12.50
N THR A 423 -20.77 3.18 -12.39
CA THR A 423 -21.56 2.77 -11.22
C THR A 423 -20.62 2.47 -10.05
N ILE A 424 -20.91 3.09 -8.91
CA ILE A 424 -20.31 2.74 -7.64
C ILE A 424 -21.05 1.50 -7.12
N THR A 425 -20.33 0.41 -6.93
CA THR A 425 -20.87 -0.84 -6.39
C THR A 425 -20.51 -0.99 -4.91
N ARG A 426 -21.13 -1.96 -4.23
CA ARG A 426 -20.74 -2.37 -2.88
C ARG A 426 -19.26 -2.74 -2.82
N GLU A 427 -18.73 -3.43 -3.83
CA GLU A 427 -17.32 -3.78 -3.90
C GLU A 427 -16.42 -2.55 -3.83
N HIS A 428 -16.73 -1.49 -4.58
CA HIS A 428 -15.96 -0.24 -4.53
C HIS A 428 -15.96 0.41 -3.14
N VAL A 429 -17.08 0.32 -2.39
CA VAL A 429 -17.14 0.82 -1.00
C VAL A 429 -16.31 -0.07 -0.08
N MET A 430 -16.44 -1.39 -0.20
CA MET A 430 -15.66 -2.34 0.59
C MET A 430 -14.16 -2.24 0.33
N ASP A 431 -13.73 -2.00 -0.90
CA ASP A 431 -12.32 -1.77 -1.25
C ASP A 431 -11.71 -0.54 -0.54
N GLN A 432 -12.55 0.38 -0.06
CA GLN A 432 -12.11 1.55 0.72
C GLN A 432 -12.19 1.33 2.23
N THR A 433 -13.03 0.39 2.68
CA THR A 433 -13.50 0.39 4.08
C THR A 433 -13.43 -0.97 4.76
N ALA A 434 -13.12 -2.06 4.04
CA ALA A 434 -13.12 -3.41 4.60
C ALA A 434 -11.96 -3.63 5.58
N ILE A 435 -12.23 -3.49 6.88
CA ILE A 435 -11.32 -3.79 7.98
C ILE A 435 -12.04 -4.55 9.09
N THR A 436 -11.31 -5.14 10.02
CA THR A 436 -11.86 -5.95 11.12
C THR A 436 -12.42 -5.14 12.29
N TYR A 437 -12.20 -3.82 12.33
CA TYR A 437 -12.72 -2.90 13.34
C TYR A 437 -13.39 -1.66 12.71
N PRO A 438 -14.48 -1.85 11.92
CA PRO A 438 -15.03 -0.85 11.01
C PRO A 438 -15.99 0.14 11.64
N TYR A 439 -16.15 0.13 12.95
CA TYR A 439 -17.24 0.80 13.66
C TYR A 439 -17.14 2.33 13.53
N THR A 440 -18.29 2.95 13.26
CA THR A 440 -18.42 4.40 13.28
C THR A 440 -18.62 4.91 14.70
N THR A 441 -18.09 6.08 14.99
CA THR A 441 -18.22 6.77 16.27
C THR A 441 -18.75 8.17 16.07
N VAL A 442 -19.40 8.71 17.09
CA VAL A 442 -19.75 10.11 17.21
C VAL A 442 -19.32 10.57 18.59
N THR A 443 -18.42 11.54 18.62
CA THR A 443 -17.78 12.00 19.87
C THR A 443 -17.81 13.52 19.93
N ASP A 444 -18.12 14.06 21.11
CA ASP A 444 -17.97 15.47 21.39
C ASP A 444 -16.50 15.78 21.70
N MET A 445 -15.87 16.62 20.87
CA MET A 445 -14.44 16.97 20.99
C MET A 445 -14.28 18.47 21.12
N THR A 446 -13.42 18.92 22.05
CA THR A 446 -13.05 20.34 22.12
C THR A 446 -12.20 20.76 20.93
N GLY A 447 -12.21 22.05 20.57
CA GLY A 447 -11.37 22.55 19.49
C GLY A 447 -9.88 22.31 19.72
N GLU A 448 -9.44 22.36 20.99
CA GLU A 448 -8.06 22.03 21.38
C GLU A 448 -7.74 20.53 21.13
N PHE A 449 -8.66 19.63 21.47
CA PHE A 449 -8.47 18.20 21.24
C PHE A 449 -8.46 17.87 19.75
N ILE A 450 -9.33 18.51 18.94
CA ILE A 450 -9.30 18.41 17.46
C ILE A 450 -7.92 18.80 16.92
N LYS A 451 -7.35 19.93 17.42
CA LYS A 451 -5.99 20.34 17.04
C LYS A 451 -4.97 19.28 17.42
N THR A 452 -5.04 18.74 18.64
CA THR A 452 -4.11 17.72 19.14
C THR A 452 -4.09 16.48 18.25
N VAL A 453 -5.28 15.98 17.83
CA VAL A 453 -5.38 14.86 16.89
C VAL A 453 -4.70 15.17 15.56
N LEU A 454 -4.93 16.35 14.99
CA LEU A 454 -4.33 16.74 13.72
C LEU A 454 -2.80 16.91 13.83
N GLU A 455 -2.29 17.46 14.93
CA GLU A 455 -0.85 17.61 15.20
C GLU A 455 -0.16 16.27 15.34
N ASP A 456 -0.77 15.32 16.08
CA ASP A 456 -0.23 13.99 16.30
C ASP A 456 -0.11 13.19 15.00
N VAL A 457 -1.19 13.17 14.21
CA VAL A 457 -1.15 12.50 12.91
C VAL A 457 -0.19 13.19 11.93
N CYS A 458 -0.08 14.52 11.99
CA CYS A 458 0.89 15.26 11.19
C CYS A 458 2.33 14.91 11.57
N ASP A 459 2.62 14.67 12.85
CA ASP A 459 3.95 14.23 13.30
C ASP A 459 4.27 12.82 12.82
N ASN A 460 3.30 11.93 12.78
CA ASN A 460 3.49 10.58 12.24
C ASN A 460 3.94 10.56 10.77
N LEU A 461 3.56 11.59 9.98
CA LEU A 461 4.00 11.72 8.60
C LEU A 461 5.30 12.48 8.45
N PHE A 462 5.46 13.54 9.22
CA PHE A 462 6.43 14.60 8.96
C PHE A 462 7.45 14.79 10.10
N ASN A 463 7.58 13.79 10.99
CA ASN A 463 8.65 13.81 11.96
C ASN A 463 10.01 13.85 11.23
N PRO A 464 10.95 14.74 11.62
CA PRO A 464 12.26 14.84 10.99
C PRO A 464 13.11 13.58 11.15
N ASP A 465 12.82 12.76 12.15
CA ASP A 465 13.42 11.44 12.33
C ASP A 465 12.48 10.35 11.79
N PRO A 466 12.84 9.66 10.68
CA PRO A 466 12.03 8.58 10.12
C PRO A 466 11.64 7.48 11.11
N TYR A 467 12.43 7.25 12.15
CA TYR A 467 12.12 6.25 13.17
C TYR A 467 10.93 6.63 14.08
N TYR A 468 10.39 7.84 13.96
CA TYR A 468 9.15 8.26 14.60
C TYR A 468 7.98 8.41 13.61
N GLN A 469 8.22 8.16 12.32
CA GLN A 469 7.16 8.16 11.31
C GLN A 469 6.41 6.83 11.34
N GLN A 470 5.20 6.83 11.90
CA GLN A 470 4.38 5.62 12.01
C GLN A 470 3.68 5.25 10.69
N GLY A 471 3.84 6.06 9.65
CA GLY A 471 3.21 5.87 8.34
C GLY A 471 1.72 6.20 8.31
N GLY A 472 1.04 5.76 7.25
CA GLY A 472 -0.28 6.24 6.93
C GLY A 472 -0.22 7.60 6.23
N ASP A 473 -1.37 8.10 5.78
CA ASP A 473 -1.53 9.48 5.33
C ASP A 473 -2.16 10.33 6.44
N MET A 474 -2.28 11.64 6.24
CA MET A 474 -3.00 12.51 7.18
C MET A 474 -4.44 12.02 7.35
N VAL A 475 -5.00 12.15 8.56
CA VAL A 475 -6.43 11.92 8.75
C VAL A 475 -7.23 12.76 7.75
N ARG A 476 -8.20 12.13 7.09
CA ARG A 476 -9.10 12.81 6.14
C ARG A 476 -10.11 13.62 6.92
N VAL A 477 -10.27 14.87 6.57
CA VAL A 477 -11.09 15.82 7.32
C VAL A 477 -12.28 16.25 6.49
N GLY A 478 -13.48 16.16 7.04
CA GLY A 478 -14.70 16.75 6.50
C GLY A 478 -15.18 17.92 7.37
N GLY A 479 -15.71 18.97 6.74
CA GLY A 479 -16.34 20.11 7.42
C GLY A 479 -15.39 21.17 7.98
N LEU A 480 -14.18 20.82 8.33
CA LEU A 480 -13.17 21.69 8.93
C LEU A 480 -12.11 22.09 7.91
N THR A 481 -11.84 23.38 7.75
CA THR A 481 -10.67 23.90 7.02
C THR A 481 -9.56 24.28 7.97
N TYR A 482 -8.28 24.13 7.55
CA TYR A 482 -7.12 24.46 8.38
C TYR A 482 -5.88 24.74 7.53
N ALA A 483 -4.86 25.31 8.14
CA ALA A 483 -3.53 25.43 7.57
C ALA A 483 -2.60 24.38 8.19
N CYS A 484 -1.71 23.80 7.36
CA CYS A 484 -0.70 22.84 7.80
C CYS A 484 0.69 23.29 7.31
N GLU A 485 1.63 23.37 8.25
CA GLU A 485 3.06 23.57 8.00
C GLU A 485 3.82 22.27 8.31
N PRO A 486 3.97 21.35 7.33
CA PRO A 486 4.57 20.03 7.57
C PRO A 486 5.97 20.11 8.22
N GLY A 487 6.79 21.09 7.84
CA GLY A 487 8.13 21.31 8.40
C GLY A 487 8.16 22.02 9.76
N GLY A 488 7.01 22.42 10.29
CA GLY A 488 6.90 23.05 11.60
C GLY A 488 7.21 22.09 12.75
N LYS A 489 7.37 22.65 13.96
CA LYS A 489 7.51 21.85 15.18
C LYS A 489 6.16 21.25 15.56
N GLN A 490 6.15 20.04 16.12
CA GLN A 490 4.96 19.43 16.70
C GLN A 490 4.26 20.39 17.67
N GLY A 491 2.93 20.46 17.58
CA GLY A 491 2.09 21.43 18.33
C GLY A 491 1.89 22.77 17.60
N ASN A 492 2.70 23.09 16.58
CA ASN A 492 2.63 24.33 15.81
C ASN A 492 2.46 24.11 14.29
N ARG A 493 2.26 22.86 13.84
CA ARG A 493 2.04 22.54 12.44
C ARG A 493 0.62 22.89 11.96
N ILE A 494 -0.36 22.79 12.86
CA ILE A 494 -1.78 23.00 12.54
C ILE A 494 -2.23 24.36 13.07
N SER A 495 -2.78 25.19 12.17
CA SER A 495 -3.25 26.53 12.48
C SER A 495 -4.47 26.91 11.66
N ASP A 496 -5.06 28.09 11.93
CA ASP A 496 -6.21 28.65 11.20
C ASP A 496 -7.36 27.65 10.98
N MET A 497 -7.70 26.87 12.00
CA MET A 497 -8.82 25.94 11.96
C MET A 497 -10.14 26.68 11.93
N ARG A 498 -11.00 26.38 10.93
CA ARG A 498 -12.32 27.03 10.76
C ARG A 498 -13.41 26.02 10.45
N LEU A 499 -14.54 26.17 11.10
CA LEU A 499 -15.79 25.46 10.80
C LEU A 499 -16.79 26.45 10.18
N LYS A 500 -17.25 26.17 8.96
CA LYS A 500 -18.17 27.09 8.21
C LYS A 500 -17.64 28.54 8.16
N GLY A 501 -16.33 28.69 7.99
CA GLY A 501 -15.64 29.98 7.91
C GLY A 501 -15.36 30.68 9.25
N GLN A 502 -15.91 30.20 10.37
CA GLN A 502 -15.66 30.75 11.71
C GLN A 502 -14.48 30.03 12.37
N PRO A 503 -13.58 30.75 13.07
CA PRO A 503 -12.52 30.14 13.82
C PRO A 503 -13.05 29.13 14.83
N ILE A 504 -12.33 28.00 14.98
CA ILE A 504 -12.62 27.02 16.04
C ILE A 504 -12.24 27.63 17.40
N ASP A 505 -13.19 27.58 18.34
CA ASP A 505 -12.92 27.91 19.73
C ASP A 505 -12.28 26.69 20.43
N PRO A 506 -11.07 26.82 21.00
CA PRO A 506 -10.39 25.72 21.66
C PRO A 506 -11.18 25.05 22.79
N LYS A 507 -12.03 25.82 23.47
CA LYS A 507 -12.82 25.34 24.62
C LYS A 507 -14.22 24.84 24.25
N LYS A 508 -14.73 25.23 23.10
CA LYS A 508 -16.05 24.80 22.61
C LYS A 508 -15.99 23.36 22.15
N THR A 509 -17.05 22.62 22.41
CA THR A 509 -17.25 21.24 21.96
C THR A 509 -17.92 21.21 20.59
N TYR A 510 -17.44 20.33 19.73
CA TYR A 510 -17.92 20.08 18.38
C TYR A 510 -18.26 18.61 18.22
N LYS A 511 -19.32 18.30 17.49
CA LYS A 511 -19.73 16.92 17.20
C LYS A 511 -18.90 16.36 16.05
N VAL A 512 -18.05 15.40 16.35
CA VAL A 512 -17.12 14.77 15.38
C VAL A 512 -17.54 13.34 15.13
N ALA A 513 -17.77 12.98 13.85
CA ALA A 513 -17.95 11.60 13.43
C ALA A 513 -16.63 11.01 12.95
N GLY A 514 -16.38 9.75 13.32
CA GLY A 514 -15.20 9.00 12.89
C GLY A 514 -15.53 7.54 12.64
N TRP A 515 -14.51 6.75 12.27
CA TRP A 515 -14.61 5.30 12.14
C TRP A 515 -13.23 4.65 12.35
N ALA A 516 -13.20 3.31 12.44
CA ALA A 516 -12.01 2.53 12.74
C ALA A 516 -11.36 2.89 14.09
N PRO A 517 -12.12 2.87 15.19
CA PRO A 517 -11.57 3.17 16.51
C PRO A 517 -10.62 2.07 16.95
N VAL A 518 -9.44 2.46 17.43
CA VAL A 518 -8.44 1.52 17.97
C VAL A 518 -8.75 1.10 19.42
N ALA A 519 -9.69 1.77 20.08
CA ALA A 519 -10.14 1.45 21.44
C ALA A 519 -10.96 0.15 21.44
N GLU A 520 -10.73 -0.70 22.43
CA GLU A 520 -11.49 -1.92 22.65
C GLU A 520 -12.94 -1.62 23.02
N GLY A 521 -13.86 -2.49 22.55
CA GLY A 521 -15.28 -2.42 22.89
C GLY A 521 -16.05 -1.31 22.18
N ALA A 522 -15.45 -0.61 21.24
CA ALA A 522 -16.19 0.36 20.43
C ALA A 522 -17.37 -0.30 19.71
N LYS A 523 -18.54 0.33 19.82
CA LYS A 523 -19.79 -0.13 19.22
C LYS A 523 -20.29 0.94 18.26
N GLY A 524 -20.76 0.51 17.11
CA GLY A 524 -21.31 1.39 16.09
C GLY A 524 -21.68 0.61 14.85
N GLU A 525 -22.33 1.28 13.94
CA GLU A 525 -22.63 0.75 12.62
C GLU A 525 -21.32 0.70 11.80
N PRO A 526 -21.08 -0.36 11.03
CA PRO A 526 -19.89 -0.40 10.15
C PRO A 526 -19.90 0.75 9.15
N ILE A 527 -18.73 1.30 8.85
CA ILE A 527 -18.59 2.45 7.94
C ILE A 527 -19.16 2.17 6.54
N TRP A 528 -19.03 0.96 6.02
CA TRP A 528 -19.59 0.62 4.70
C TRP A 528 -21.11 0.73 4.68
N ASP A 529 -21.83 0.39 5.76
CA ASP A 529 -23.29 0.52 5.82
C ASP A 529 -23.71 2.01 5.81
N VAL A 530 -22.97 2.87 6.49
CA VAL A 530 -23.16 4.33 6.48
C VAL A 530 -22.98 4.90 5.07
N VAL A 531 -21.87 4.53 4.41
CA VAL A 531 -21.55 5.01 3.05
C VAL A 531 -22.55 4.48 2.03
N GLU A 532 -22.94 3.20 2.12
CA GLU A 532 -23.95 2.60 1.23
C GLU A 532 -25.33 3.24 1.38
N THR A 533 -25.76 3.46 2.61
CA THR A 533 -27.05 4.12 2.89
C THR A 533 -27.06 5.52 2.27
N TRP A 534 -25.98 6.27 2.44
CA TRP A 534 -25.84 7.60 1.88
C TRP A 534 -25.83 7.57 0.34
N LEU A 535 -25.06 6.69 -0.28
CA LEU A 535 -24.98 6.54 -1.74
C LEU A 535 -26.33 6.19 -2.35
N LYS A 536 -27.06 5.24 -1.76
CA LYS A 536 -28.41 4.85 -2.21
C LYS A 536 -29.41 6.01 -2.13
N SER A 537 -29.28 6.88 -1.13
CA SER A 537 -30.13 8.07 -1.00
C SER A 537 -29.85 9.10 -2.08
N LYS A 538 -28.59 9.26 -2.49
CA LYS A 538 -28.15 10.23 -3.49
C LYS A 538 -28.37 9.75 -4.93
N LYS A 539 -28.19 8.44 -5.19
CA LYS A 539 -28.28 7.78 -6.51
C LYS A 539 -27.26 8.28 -7.54
N ARG A 540 -26.87 9.54 -7.48
CA ARG A 540 -25.91 10.20 -8.36
C ARG A 540 -25.01 11.11 -7.54
N ILE A 541 -23.69 11.01 -7.76
CA ILE A 541 -22.69 11.72 -6.98
C ILE A 541 -21.87 12.61 -7.90
N THR A 542 -21.92 13.91 -7.65
CA THR A 542 -20.96 14.87 -8.20
C THR A 542 -19.86 15.07 -7.14
N PRO A 543 -18.62 14.65 -7.40
CA PRO A 543 -17.54 14.86 -6.43
C PRO A 543 -17.38 16.35 -6.11
N ARG A 544 -17.34 16.67 -4.83
CA ARG A 544 -17.14 18.05 -4.35
C ARG A 544 -15.66 18.43 -4.41
N ALA A 545 -15.37 19.71 -4.29
CA ALA A 545 -14.02 20.19 -4.04
C ALA A 545 -13.46 19.51 -2.78
N LEU A 546 -12.21 19.06 -2.87
CA LEU A 546 -11.54 18.40 -1.76
C LEU A 546 -11.34 19.37 -0.60
N ASN A 547 -11.61 18.88 0.60
CA ASN A 547 -11.25 19.58 1.83
C ASN A 547 -9.76 19.37 2.12
N LEU A 548 -8.91 20.17 1.51
CA LEU A 548 -7.45 20.12 1.67
C LEU A 548 -6.99 21.21 2.64
N PRO A 549 -5.94 20.97 3.44
CA PRO A 549 -5.31 22.03 4.20
C PRO A 549 -4.62 23.03 3.28
N ARG A 550 -4.55 24.29 3.73
CA ARG A 550 -3.65 25.27 3.14
C ARG A 550 -2.23 24.97 3.60
N LEU A 551 -1.40 24.49 2.68
CA LEU A 551 -0.01 24.11 2.98
C LEU A 551 0.92 25.33 3.07
N ILE A 552 1.81 25.31 4.06
CA ILE A 552 2.79 26.36 4.33
C ILE A 552 4.19 25.75 4.27
N GLY A 553 5.15 26.48 3.69
CA GLY A 553 6.58 26.10 3.71
C GLY A 553 6.97 24.96 2.78
N VAL A 554 6.08 24.50 1.89
CA VAL A 554 6.34 23.38 0.96
C VAL A 554 6.24 23.78 -0.52
N GLN A 555 6.30 25.08 -0.81
CA GLN A 555 6.35 25.58 -2.18
C GLN A 555 7.58 25.02 -2.91
N ASN A 556 7.43 24.60 -4.16
CA ASN A 556 8.46 23.95 -4.97
C ASN A 556 8.95 22.58 -4.45
N ASN A 557 8.20 21.92 -3.58
CA ASN A 557 8.50 20.55 -3.18
C ASN A 557 8.14 19.59 -4.32
N PRO A 558 9.06 18.74 -4.82
CA PRO A 558 8.79 17.83 -5.94
C PRO A 558 7.77 16.73 -5.61
N GLY A 559 7.44 16.56 -4.33
CA GLY A 559 6.35 15.71 -3.84
C GLY A 559 4.99 16.40 -3.85
N MET A 560 4.86 17.57 -4.47
CA MET A 560 3.61 18.30 -4.65
C MET A 560 3.22 18.33 -6.13
N ALA A 561 1.92 18.18 -6.42
CA ALA A 561 1.39 18.50 -7.75
C ALA A 561 1.67 19.98 -8.04
N SER A 562 2.24 20.26 -9.22
CA SER A 562 2.49 21.61 -9.71
C SER A 562 1.18 22.26 -10.18
#